data_942459449c952385c2bcfc97ebc15bab
#
_entry.id   942459449c952385c2bcfc97ebc15bab
#
_cell.length_a   1.000
_cell.length_b   1.000
_cell.length_c   1.000
_cell.angle_alpha   90.00
_cell.angle_beta   90.00
_cell.angle_gamma   90.00
#
_symmetry.space_group_name_H-M   'P 1'
#
loop_
_entity.id
_entity.type
_entity.pdbx_description
1 polymer ?
#
loop_
_entity_poly.entity_id
_entity_poly.type
_entity_poly.pdbx_seq_one_letter_code
_entity_poly.pdbx_strand_id
1 'polypeptide(L)'
;MATKKSTAAKKSDGKSRLGGRRRPKAEVREEAILHAASLELCEKGYEAATISGIAKRAGVADGTIYKYVSDKRELLFRVLSKSIEGHVNQTIEGARGLQTAREKIEYFCYRHLAFWDQNREIGILYAAESRTRDRYHWPTYRENNRKYVQIVQDAIEEGAAKGEFQLSAPPRFLRDILIGSVEQVAWGLTSNGQPIEARQMASEIVTVFLRGIEAKSRVANSRDIMLFDRLESAIERLEGQGRSDKQ
;
A
#
# COMPACT_ATOMS: atom_id res chain seq x y z
N MET A 1 -52.27 -68.33 -8.66
CA MET A 1 -51.58 -67.98 -7.40
C MET A 1 -50.29 -67.27 -7.73
N ALA A 2 -50.23 -65.98 -7.61
CA ALA A 2 -49.04 -65.20 -7.86
C ALA A 2 -48.92 -64.11 -6.77
N THR A 3 -47.94 -64.18 -5.94
CA THR A 3 -47.69 -63.24 -4.84
C THR A 3 -46.82 -62.06 -5.33
N LYS A 4 -47.38 -60.87 -5.22
CA LYS A 4 -46.66 -59.59 -5.44
C LYS A 4 -45.71 -59.30 -4.27
N LYS A 5 -44.41 -59.15 -4.54
CA LYS A 5 -43.44 -58.52 -3.64
C LYS A 5 -43.34 -57.02 -3.97
N SER A 6 -43.70 -56.20 -3.00
CA SER A 6 -43.53 -54.76 -2.98
C SER A 6 -42.09 -54.42 -2.61
N THR A 7 -41.38 -53.68 -3.45
CA THR A 7 -40.08 -53.12 -3.18
C THR A 7 -40.21 -51.66 -2.75
N ALA A 8 -39.94 -51.39 -1.47
CA ALA A 8 -39.94 -50.03 -0.94
C ALA A 8 -38.61 -49.33 -1.32
N ALA A 9 -38.73 -48.20 -2.01
CA ALA A 9 -37.62 -47.34 -2.36
C ALA A 9 -37.19 -46.52 -1.13
N LYS A 10 -35.94 -46.67 -0.74
CA LYS A 10 -35.29 -45.92 0.34
C LYS A 10 -34.84 -44.58 -0.20
N LYS A 11 -35.52 -43.48 0.19
CA LYS A 11 -35.05 -42.09 -0.04
C LYS A 11 -33.79 -41.86 0.79
N SER A 12 -32.64 -41.63 0.16
CA SER A 12 -31.44 -41.17 0.78
C SER A 12 -31.48 -39.61 0.79
N ASP A 13 -31.77 -39.05 1.96
CA ASP A 13 -31.58 -37.64 2.23
C ASP A 13 -30.08 -37.30 2.28
N GLY A 14 -29.55 -36.86 1.16
CA GLY A 14 -28.22 -36.28 1.03
C GLY A 14 -28.18 -34.87 1.63
N LYS A 15 -28.08 -34.72 2.96
CA LYS A 15 -27.69 -33.43 3.55
C LYS A 15 -26.21 -33.19 3.27
N SER A 16 -25.94 -32.40 2.22
CA SER A 16 -24.66 -31.75 1.98
C SER A 16 -24.35 -30.84 3.16
N ARG A 17 -23.53 -31.32 4.10
CA ARG A 17 -22.91 -30.51 5.13
C ARG A 17 -21.76 -29.76 4.48
N LEU A 18 -22.00 -28.52 4.09
CA LEU A 18 -20.95 -27.51 3.88
C LEU A 18 -20.24 -27.29 5.22
N GLY A 19 -19.27 -28.13 5.50
CA GLY A 19 -18.40 -28.03 6.67
C GLY A 19 -17.45 -26.85 6.50
N GLY A 20 -17.89 -25.67 6.88
CA GLY A 20 -16.99 -24.53 7.07
C GLY A 20 -15.92 -24.95 8.09
N ARG A 21 -14.66 -25.00 7.66
CA ARG A 21 -13.51 -25.31 8.51
C ARG A 21 -13.49 -24.30 9.66
N ARG A 22 -13.83 -24.74 10.87
CA ARG A 22 -13.80 -23.90 12.07
C ARG A 22 -12.37 -23.41 12.26
N ARG A 23 -12.15 -22.10 12.16
CA ARG A 23 -10.82 -21.52 12.40
C ARG A 23 -10.32 -21.90 13.79
N PRO A 24 -9.03 -22.19 13.96
CA PRO A 24 -8.44 -22.50 15.26
C PRO A 24 -8.72 -21.36 16.26
N LYS A 25 -8.99 -21.70 17.52
CA LYS A 25 -9.26 -20.71 18.58
C LYS A 25 -8.13 -19.68 18.74
N ALA A 26 -6.90 -20.04 18.41
CA ALA A 26 -5.74 -19.16 18.44
C ALA A 26 -5.83 -18.07 17.36
N GLU A 27 -6.17 -18.42 16.12
CA GLU A 27 -6.35 -17.45 15.01
C GLU A 27 -7.47 -16.45 15.31
N VAL A 28 -8.60 -16.91 15.83
CA VAL A 28 -9.72 -16.02 16.20
C VAL A 28 -9.30 -15.04 17.30
N ARG A 29 -8.45 -15.49 18.24
CA ARG A 29 -7.96 -14.63 19.32
C ARG A 29 -6.93 -13.63 18.82
N GLU A 30 -6.04 -14.05 17.94
CA GLU A 30 -5.07 -13.15 17.29
C GLU A 30 -5.80 -12.05 16.48
N GLU A 31 -6.82 -12.40 15.71
CA GLU A 31 -7.64 -11.43 14.99
C GLU A 31 -8.31 -10.42 15.94
N ALA A 32 -8.84 -10.87 17.07
CA ALA A 32 -9.44 -9.99 18.08
C ALA A 32 -8.41 -9.03 18.68
N ILE A 33 -7.18 -9.51 18.96
CA ILE A 33 -6.08 -8.68 19.46
C ILE A 33 -5.68 -7.63 18.42
N LEU A 34 -5.47 -8.02 17.15
CA LEU A 34 -5.10 -7.09 16.08
C LEU A 34 -6.18 -6.05 15.81
N HIS A 35 -7.45 -6.44 15.88
CA HIS A 35 -8.57 -5.50 15.76
C HIS A 35 -8.60 -4.49 16.93
N ALA A 36 -8.46 -4.97 18.17
CA ALA A 36 -8.39 -4.10 19.34
C ALA A 36 -7.18 -3.15 19.28
N ALA A 37 -6.03 -3.65 18.81
CA ALA A 37 -4.82 -2.85 18.61
C ALA A 37 -5.02 -1.76 17.54
N SER A 38 -5.66 -2.09 16.43
CA SER A 38 -5.99 -1.11 15.38
C SER A 38 -6.83 0.03 15.95
N LEU A 39 -7.90 -0.29 16.70
CA LEU A 39 -8.75 0.73 17.32
C LEU A 39 -7.98 1.60 18.32
N GLU A 40 -7.19 0.99 19.20
CA GLU A 40 -6.42 1.73 20.22
C GLU A 40 -5.37 2.65 19.58
N LEU A 41 -4.68 2.16 18.52
CA LEU A 41 -3.69 2.94 17.78
C LEU A 41 -4.33 4.10 17.00
N CYS A 42 -5.49 3.89 16.39
CA CYS A 42 -6.21 4.94 15.67
C CYS A 42 -6.74 6.03 16.61
N GLU A 43 -7.26 5.65 17.77
CA GLU A 43 -7.84 6.61 18.74
C GLU A 43 -6.78 7.44 19.48
N LYS A 44 -5.64 6.82 19.83
CA LYS A 44 -4.64 7.43 20.72
C LYS A 44 -3.31 7.77 20.05
N GLY A 45 -3.10 7.26 18.85
CA GLY A 45 -1.78 7.27 18.21
C GLY A 45 -0.82 6.25 18.81
N TYR A 46 0.33 6.06 18.16
CA TYR A 46 1.31 5.05 18.60
C TYR A 46 1.87 5.33 19.99
N GLU A 47 2.21 6.57 20.30
CA GLU A 47 2.89 6.90 21.57
C GLU A 47 1.97 6.64 22.79
N ALA A 48 0.72 7.11 22.75
CA ALA A 48 -0.20 7.01 23.86
C ALA A 48 -0.96 5.67 23.97
N ALA A 49 -0.96 4.85 22.92
CA ALA A 49 -1.54 3.50 22.97
C ALA A 49 -0.70 2.60 23.89
N THR A 50 -1.38 1.73 24.66
CA THR A 50 -0.72 0.82 25.61
C THR A 50 -1.15 -0.62 25.41
N ILE A 51 -0.23 -1.58 25.70
CA ILE A 51 -0.55 -3.02 25.65
C ILE A 51 -1.73 -3.34 26.58
N SER A 52 -1.79 -2.72 27.76
CA SER A 52 -2.88 -2.91 28.71
C SER A 52 -4.22 -2.38 28.18
N GLY A 53 -4.22 -1.23 27.50
CA GLY A 53 -5.41 -0.69 26.81
C GLY A 53 -5.92 -1.64 25.73
N ILE A 54 -5.00 -2.18 24.93
CA ILE A 54 -5.29 -3.16 23.87
C ILE A 54 -5.85 -4.45 24.47
N ALA A 55 -5.21 -4.99 25.51
CA ALA A 55 -5.64 -6.21 26.18
C ALA A 55 -7.06 -6.07 26.79
N LYS A 56 -7.33 -4.93 27.46
CA LYS A 56 -8.66 -4.61 27.99
C LYS A 56 -9.70 -4.57 26.87
N ARG A 57 -9.40 -3.93 25.76
CA ARG A 57 -10.30 -3.84 24.59
C ARG A 57 -10.52 -5.20 23.92
N ALA A 58 -9.49 -6.05 23.85
CA ALA A 58 -9.57 -7.41 23.31
C ALA A 58 -10.22 -8.42 24.27
N GLY A 59 -10.50 -8.05 25.54
CA GLY A 59 -11.04 -8.95 26.55
C GLY A 59 -10.08 -10.06 26.98
N VAL A 60 -8.75 -9.76 27.01
CA VAL A 60 -7.70 -10.70 27.39
C VAL A 60 -6.80 -10.09 28.47
N ALA A 61 -6.01 -10.94 29.16
CA ALA A 61 -4.97 -10.45 30.06
C ALA A 61 -3.75 -9.94 29.27
N ASP A 62 -3.03 -8.94 29.80
CA ASP A 62 -1.82 -8.35 29.18
C ASP A 62 -0.81 -9.40 28.73
N GLY A 63 -0.52 -10.39 29.59
CA GLY A 63 0.37 -11.50 29.27
C GLY A 63 -0.10 -12.39 28.11
N THR A 64 -1.38 -12.27 27.71
CA THR A 64 -1.87 -12.97 26.53
C THR A 64 -1.39 -12.29 25.23
N ILE A 65 -1.28 -10.98 25.22
CA ILE A 65 -0.75 -10.21 24.07
C ILE A 65 0.68 -10.66 23.75
N TYR A 66 1.53 -10.78 24.79
CA TYR A 66 2.93 -11.17 24.64
C TYR A 66 3.16 -12.63 24.18
N LYS A 67 2.09 -13.46 24.10
CA LYS A 67 2.17 -14.77 23.43
C LYS A 67 2.12 -14.67 21.90
N TYR A 68 1.66 -13.53 21.37
CA TYR A 68 1.49 -13.29 19.95
C TYR A 68 2.53 -12.32 19.40
N VAL A 69 2.99 -11.35 20.20
CA VAL A 69 3.94 -10.33 19.80
C VAL A 69 4.98 -10.11 20.89
N SER A 70 6.21 -9.76 20.50
CA SER A 70 7.30 -9.46 21.44
C SER A 70 7.13 -8.11 22.12
N ASP A 71 6.60 -7.14 21.41
CA ASP A 71 6.46 -5.76 21.88
C ASP A 71 5.36 -4.98 21.15
N LYS A 72 5.13 -3.74 21.56
CA LYS A 72 4.14 -2.81 20.98
C LYS A 72 4.44 -2.48 19.51
N ARG A 73 5.72 -2.45 19.15
CA ARG A 73 6.15 -2.12 17.78
C ARG A 73 5.84 -3.27 16.82
N GLU A 74 6.10 -4.52 17.22
CA GLU A 74 5.68 -5.68 16.44
C GLU A 74 4.16 -5.70 16.25
N LEU A 75 3.39 -5.35 17.30
CA LEU A 75 1.94 -5.28 17.20
C LEU A 75 1.49 -4.22 16.19
N LEU A 76 2.09 -3.03 16.22
CA LEU A 76 1.84 -1.99 15.21
C LEU A 76 2.08 -2.51 13.79
N PHE A 77 3.22 -3.13 13.52
CA PHE A 77 3.53 -3.64 12.19
C PHE A 77 2.60 -4.75 11.72
N ARG A 78 2.14 -5.61 12.62
CA ARG A 78 1.12 -6.61 12.29
C ARG A 78 -0.22 -5.97 11.94
N VAL A 79 -0.64 -4.94 12.66
CA VAL A 79 -1.84 -4.16 12.35
C VAL A 79 -1.72 -3.51 10.99
N LEU A 80 -0.62 -2.80 10.72
CA LEU A 80 -0.36 -2.14 9.44
C LEU A 80 -0.32 -3.16 8.29
N SER A 81 0.41 -4.26 8.46
CA SER A 81 0.51 -5.31 7.44
C SER A 81 -0.84 -5.90 7.09
N LYS A 82 -1.68 -6.18 8.09
CA LYS A 82 -3.02 -6.75 7.86
C LYS A 82 -3.96 -5.76 7.16
N SER A 83 -3.94 -4.49 7.55
CA SER A 83 -4.74 -3.43 6.92
C SER A 83 -4.36 -3.24 5.45
N ILE A 84 -3.06 -3.26 5.15
CA ILE A 84 -2.54 -3.07 3.80
C ILE A 84 -2.74 -4.30 2.93
N GLU A 85 -2.59 -5.52 3.48
CA GLU A 85 -2.77 -6.76 2.73
C GLU A 85 -4.14 -6.84 2.06
N GLY A 86 -5.22 -6.53 2.81
CA GLY A 86 -6.58 -6.50 2.27
C GLY A 86 -6.71 -5.49 1.13
N HIS A 87 -6.14 -4.29 1.30
CA HIS A 87 -6.13 -3.24 0.30
C HIS A 87 -5.34 -3.66 -0.97
N VAL A 88 -4.14 -4.21 -0.80
CA VAL A 88 -3.29 -4.70 -1.89
C VAL A 88 -4.01 -5.77 -2.71
N ASN A 89 -4.55 -6.79 -2.05
CA ASN A 89 -5.25 -7.89 -2.72
C ASN A 89 -6.47 -7.40 -3.51
N GLN A 90 -7.28 -6.51 -2.94
CA GLN A 90 -8.42 -5.91 -3.63
C GLN A 90 -7.99 -5.05 -4.83
N THR A 91 -6.88 -4.32 -4.71
CA THR A 91 -6.35 -3.50 -5.80
C THR A 91 -5.84 -4.36 -6.94
N ILE A 92 -5.12 -5.45 -6.65
CA ILE A 92 -4.66 -6.42 -7.66
C ILE A 92 -5.85 -7.04 -8.40
N GLU A 93 -6.86 -7.50 -7.65
CA GLU A 93 -8.02 -8.15 -8.24
C GLU A 93 -8.82 -7.19 -9.13
N GLY A 94 -9.06 -5.98 -8.68
CA GLY A 94 -9.78 -4.97 -9.46
C GLY A 94 -9.01 -4.50 -10.71
N ALA A 95 -7.68 -4.51 -10.68
CA ALA A 95 -6.87 -4.15 -11.85
C ALA A 95 -6.91 -5.19 -12.98
N ARG A 96 -7.21 -6.47 -12.68
CA ARG A 96 -7.23 -7.56 -13.67
C ARG A 96 -8.26 -7.37 -14.79
N GLY A 97 -9.39 -6.71 -14.48
CA GLY A 97 -10.46 -6.47 -15.46
C GLY A 97 -10.22 -5.28 -16.39
N LEU A 98 -9.20 -4.48 -16.13
CA LEU A 98 -8.92 -3.26 -16.88
C LEU A 98 -8.07 -3.56 -18.13
N GLN A 99 -8.39 -2.87 -19.23
CA GLN A 99 -7.86 -3.21 -20.55
C GLN A 99 -6.61 -2.41 -20.91
N THR A 100 -6.56 -1.14 -20.53
CA THR A 100 -5.47 -0.23 -20.88
C THR A 100 -4.54 0.02 -19.70
N ALA A 101 -3.28 0.36 -20.01
CA ALA A 101 -2.31 0.74 -18.99
C ALA A 101 -2.77 2.00 -18.23
N ARG A 102 -3.37 2.97 -18.94
CA ARG A 102 -3.94 4.17 -18.34
C ARG A 102 -4.99 3.84 -17.28
N GLU A 103 -5.95 2.97 -17.59
CA GLU A 103 -6.99 2.55 -16.64
C GLU A 103 -6.41 1.89 -15.40
N LYS A 104 -5.39 1.03 -15.56
CA LYS A 104 -4.72 0.35 -14.45
C LYS A 104 -3.99 1.34 -13.54
N ILE A 105 -3.28 2.30 -14.11
CA ILE A 105 -2.56 3.35 -13.37
C ILE A 105 -3.56 4.26 -12.63
N GLU A 106 -4.64 4.69 -13.31
CA GLU A 106 -5.68 5.55 -12.71
C GLU A 106 -6.42 4.84 -11.58
N TYR A 107 -6.75 3.57 -11.78
CA TYR A 107 -7.36 2.74 -10.74
C TYR A 107 -6.43 2.56 -9.53
N PHE A 108 -5.15 2.33 -9.74
CA PHE A 108 -4.17 2.26 -8.65
C PHE A 108 -4.14 3.55 -7.85
N CYS A 109 -4.01 4.71 -8.50
CA CYS A 109 -3.98 6.01 -7.85
C CYS A 109 -5.28 6.27 -7.07
N TYR A 110 -6.43 5.98 -7.68
CA TYR A 110 -7.73 6.10 -7.02
C TYR A 110 -7.81 5.22 -5.77
N ARG A 111 -7.43 3.95 -5.87
CA ARG A 111 -7.46 3.01 -4.74
C ARG A 111 -6.54 3.46 -3.61
N HIS A 112 -5.36 3.97 -3.95
CA HIS A 112 -4.41 4.48 -2.98
C HIS A 112 -4.99 5.68 -2.20
N LEU A 113 -5.48 6.68 -2.90
CA LEU A 113 -6.08 7.86 -2.31
C LEU A 113 -7.34 7.54 -1.49
N ALA A 114 -8.21 6.67 -2.00
CA ALA A 114 -9.41 6.23 -1.29
C ALA A 114 -9.08 5.46 0.00
N PHE A 115 -8.01 4.65 0.00
CA PHE A 115 -7.53 3.99 1.21
C PHE A 115 -7.10 4.99 2.28
N TRP A 116 -6.36 6.02 1.90
CA TRP A 116 -5.95 7.09 2.81
C TRP A 116 -7.13 7.88 3.35
N ASP A 117 -8.11 8.19 2.53
CA ASP A 117 -9.31 8.92 2.98
C ASP A 117 -10.14 8.12 3.99
N GLN A 118 -10.28 6.81 3.77
CA GLN A 118 -11.03 5.90 4.64
C GLN A 118 -10.26 5.49 5.90
N ASN A 119 -8.92 5.57 5.90
CA ASN A 119 -8.06 5.02 6.96
C ASN A 119 -6.96 6.03 7.34
N ARG A 120 -7.34 7.28 7.62
CA ARG A 120 -6.43 8.42 7.84
C ARG A 120 -5.35 8.13 8.88
N GLU A 121 -5.74 7.63 10.05
CA GLU A 121 -4.83 7.33 11.16
C GLU A 121 -3.87 6.20 10.78
N ILE A 122 -4.35 5.17 10.12
CA ILE A 122 -3.51 4.07 9.60
C ILE A 122 -2.56 4.58 8.52
N GLY A 123 -3.01 5.46 7.64
CA GLY A 123 -2.18 6.12 6.63
C GLY A 123 -1.04 6.92 7.25
N ILE A 124 -1.32 7.73 8.27
CA ILE A 124 -0.32 8.50 9.01
C ILE A 124 0.71 7.58 9.68
N LEU A 125 0.26 6.56 10.39
CA LEU A 125 1.12 5.57 11.03
C LEU A 125 1.99 4.84 10.00
N TYR A 126 1.38 4.44 8.88
CA TYR A 126 2.10 3.77 7.79
C TYR A 126 3.19 4.68 7.20
N ALA A 127 2.89 5.94 6.89
CA ALA A 127 3.86 6.87 6.32
C ALA A 127 5.02 7.17 7.28
N ALA A 128 4.75 7.28 8.58
CA ALA A 128 5.78 7.46 9.59
C ALA A 128 6.73 6.25 9.63
N GLU A 129 6.19 5.03 9.67
CA GLU A 129 6.99 3.81 9.78
C GLU A 129 7.61 3.37 8.44
N SER A 130 6.98 3.65 7.31
CA SER A 130 7.48 3.26 5.98
C SER A 130 8.83 3.89 5.61
N ARG A 131 9.20 5.01 6.25
CA ARG A 131 10.46 5.73 6.05
C ARG A 131 11.57 5.31 7.03
N THR A 132 11.26 4.46 8.01
CA THR A 132 12.27 3.96 8.95
C THR A 132 13.10 2.83 8.34
N ARG A 133 14.36 2.66 8.81
CA ARG A 133 15.20 1.52 8.39
C ARG A 133 14.62 0.18 8.81
N ASP A 134 13.90 0.13 9.90
CA ASP A 134 13.37 -1.10 10.51
C ASP A 134 12.29 -1.78 9.68
N ARG A 135 11.63 -1.06 8.75
CA ARG A 135 10.66 -1.65 7.80
C ARG A 135 11.22 -2.86 7.04
N TYR A 136 12.54 -2.88 6.81
CA TYR A 136 13.18 -3.97 6.08
C TYR A 136 13.28 -5.27 6.88
N HIS A 137 13.09 -5.22 8.20
CA HIS A 137 13.08 -6.39 9.07
C HIS A 137 11.72 -7.12 9.10
N TRP A 138 10.69 -6.59 8.41
CA TRP A 138 9.36 -7.17 8.38
C TRP A 138 9.06 -7.82 7.01
N PRO A 139 9.21 -9.15 6.88
CA PRO A 139 9.04 -9.86 5.60
C PRO A 139 7.68 -9.63 4.95
N THR A 140 6.59 -9.71 5.72
CA THR A 140 5.21 -9.52 5.24
C THR A 140 4.99 -8.12 4.68
N TYR A 141 5.54 -7.08 5.35
CA TYR A 141 5.47 -5.71 4.86
C TYR A 141 6.17 -5.58 3.50
N ARG A 142 7.40 -6.10 3.39
CA ARG A 142 8.19 -6.06 2.14
C ARG A 142 7.49 -6.77 1.00
N GLU A 143 6.89 -7.93 1.29
CA GLU A 143 6.17 -8.71 0.28
C GLU A 143 4.93 -7.96 -0.22
N ASN A 144 4.10 -7.45 0.69
CA ASN A 144 2.91 -6.67 0.34
C ASN A 144 3.28 -5.41 -0.44
N ASN A 145 4.29 -4.66 0.00
CA ASN A 145 4.76 -3.48 -0.72
C ASN A 145 5.26 -3.84 -2.12
N ARG A 146 6.03 -4.92 -2.27
CA ARG A 146 6.50 -5.38 -3.59
C ARG A 146 5.33 -5.70 -4.52
N LYS A 147 4.34 -6.46 -4.05
CA LYS A 147 3.13 -6.78 -4.83
C LYS A 147 2.38 -5.52 -5.23
N TYR A 148 2.28 -4.58 -4.33
CA TYR A 148 1.55 -3.33 -4.53
C TYR A 148 2.18 -2.45 -5.61
N VAL A 149 3.48 -2.19 -5.49
CA VAL A 149 4.19 -1.35 -6.47
C VAL A 149 4.34 -2.04 -7.83
N GLN A 150 4.28 -3.39 -7.86
CA GLN A 150 4.37 -4.15 -9.10
C GLN A 150 3.17 -3.90 -10.02
N ILE A 151 1.98 -3.59 -9.48
CA ILE A 151 0.80 -3.24 -10.28
C ILE A 151 1.11 -2.07 -11.24
N VAL A 152 1.77 -1.04 -10.73
CA VAL A 152 2.16 0.14 -11.52
C VAL A 152 3.28 -0.20 -12.50
N GLN A 153 4.26 -0.97 -12.03
CA GLN A 153 5.38 -1.40 -12.87
C GLN A 153 4.87 -2.15 -14.11
N ASP A 154 4.03 -3.16 -13.89
CA ASP A 154 3.45 -3.98 -14.96
C ASP A 154 2.60 -3.14 -15.92
N ALA A 155 1.80 -2.21 -15.39
CA ALA A 155 0.98 -1.33 -16.22
C ALA A 155 1.83 -0.40 -17.11
N ILE A 156 2.93 0.16 -16.57
CA ILE A 156 3.85 1.00 -17.35
C ILE A 156 4.53 0.18 -18.46
N GLU A 157 5.04 -1.01 -18.15
CA GLU A 157 5.69 -1.89 -19.10
C GLU A 157 4.73 -2.39 -20.19
N GLU A 158 3.53 -2.77 -19.80
CA GLU A 158 2.46 -3.20 -20.71
C GLU A 158 2.06 -2.08 -21.68
N GLY A 159 1.84 -0.86 -21.16
CA GLY A 159 1.46 0.28 -21.98
C GLY A 159 2.54 0.68 -22.99
N ALA A 160 3.82 0.61 -22.59
CA ALA A 160 4.93 0.81 -23.50
C ALA A 160 5.00 -0.27 -24.57
N ALA A 161 4.84 -1.54 -24.20
CA ALA A 161 4.87 -2.67 -25.14
C ALA A 161 3.70 -2.62 -26.15
N LYS A 162 2.53 -2.12 -25.73
CA LYS A 162 1.36 -1.93 -26.60
C LYS A 162 1.40 -0.62 -27.40
N GLY A 163 2.37 0.24 -27.16
CA GLY A 163 2.48 1.55 -27.81
C GLY A 163 1.45 2.59 -27.33
N GLU A 164 0.84 2.39 -26.16
CA GLU A 164 -0.08 3.36 -25.55
C GLU A 164 0.66 4.67 -25.19
N PHE A 165 1.95 4.55 -24.83
CA PHE A 165 2.85 5.68 -24.58
C PHE A 165 4.31 5.32 -24.76
N GLN A 166 5.15 6.31 -24.97
CA GLN A 166 6.60 6.14 -25.13
C GLN A 166 7.29 6.53 -23.82
N LEU A 167 8.12 5.61 -23.29
CA LEU A 167 8.82 5.87 -22.04
C LEU A 167 9.95 6.87 -22.21
N SER A 168 9.97 7.91 -21.37
CA SER A 168 11.04 8.91 -21.28
C SER A 168 12.16 8.51 -20.30
N ALA A 169 11.91 7.48 -19.47
CA ALA A 169 12.84 7.00 -18.45
C ALA A 169 12.56 5.51 -18.13
N PRO A 170 13.45 4.81 -17.41
CA PRO A 170 13.23 3.43 -17.00
C PRO A 170 11.90 3.23 -16.25
N PRO A 171 11.14 2.15 -16.52
CA PRO A 171 9.83 1.91 -15.90
C PRO A 171 9.85 1.98 -14.38
N ARG A 172 10.88 1.46 -13.73
CA ARG A 172 11.05 1.51 -12.29
C ARG A 172 11.13 2.95 -11.77
N PHE A 173 11.85 3.81 -12.44
CA PHE A 173 11.97 5.22 -12.06
C PHE A 173 10.63 5.95 -12.21
N LEU A 174 9.92 5.73 -13.31
CA LEU A 174 8.59 6.29 -13.54
C LEU A 174 7.58 5.81 -12.49
N ARG A 175 7.61 4.53 -12.13
CA ARG A 175 6.81 3.97 -11.05
C ARG A 175 7.07 4.69 -9.72
N ASP A 176 8.35 4.89 -9.38
CA ASP A 176 8.72 5.51 -8.10
C ASP A 176 8.30 6.99 -8.06
N ILE A 177 8.36 7.71 -9.18
CA ILE A 177 7.81 9.08 -9.32
C ILE A 177 6.30 9.08 -9.07
N LEU A 178 5.55 8.20 -9.73
CA LEU A 178 4.10 8.16 -9.60
C LEU A 178 3.68 7.85 -8.16
N ILE A 179 4.25 6.80 -7.58
CA ILE A 179 3.92 6.39 -6.21
C ILE A 179 4.28 7.49 -5.22
N GLY A 180 5.47 8.09 -5.35
CA GLY A 180 5.89 9.20 -4.51
C GLY A 180 4.96 10.41 -4.61
N SER A 181 4.46 10.72 -5.81
CA SER A 181 3.49 11.81 -6.01
C SER A 181 2.16 11.53 -5.32
N VAL A 182 1.60 10.33 -5.50
CA VAL A 182 0.33 9.94 -4.86
C VAL A 182 0.46 9.90 -3.34
N GLU A 183 1.54 9.32 -2.81
CA GLU A 183 1.81 9.29 -1.36
C GLU A 183 1.96 10.70 -0.77
N GLN A 184 2.68 11.59 -1.46
CA GLN A 184 2.90 12.96 -0.98
C GLN A 184 1.60 13.77 -0.96
N VAL A 185 0.75 13.63 -1.97
CA VAL A 185 -0.59 14.27 -2.01
C VAL A 185 -1.46 13.74 -0.87
N ALA A 186 -1.55 12.42 -0.72
CA ALA A 186 -2.33 11.78 0.34
C ALA A 186 -1.85 12.22 1.74
N TRP A 187 -0.54 12.18 1.98
CA TRP A 187 0.07 12.63 3.23
C TRP A 187 -0.24 14.11 3.53
N GLY A 188 -0.03 15.00 2.56
CA GLY A 188 -0.23 16.44 2.73
C GLY A 188 -1.66 16.78 3.12
N LEU A 189 -2.65 16.20 2.45
CA LEU A 189 -4.07 16.42 2.73
C LEU A 189 -4.47 15.83 4.09
N THR A 190 -4.07 14.59 4.35
CA THR A 190 -4.41 13.90 5.61
C THR A 190 -3.82 14.61 6.82
N SER A 191 -2.54 15.02 6.75
CA SER A 191 -1.86 15.72 7.84
C SER A 191 -2.47 17.09 8.15
N ASN A 192 -3.08 17.74 7.15
CA ASN A 192 -3.77 19.02 7.31
C ASN A 192 -5.29 18.86 7.56
N GLY A 193 -5.80 17.66 7.78
CA GLY A 193 -7.21 17.40 8.03
C GLY A 193 -8.13 17.67 6.83
N GLN A 194 -7.56 17.79 5.62
CA GLN A 194 -8.32 18.08 4.41
C GLN A 194 -8.94 16.81 3.80
N PRO A 195 -10.10 16.91 3.13
CA PRO A 195 -10.70 15.78 2.44
C PRO A 195 -9.88 15.36 1.23
N ILE A 196 -9.93 14.07 0.89
CA ILE A 196 -9.29 13.52 -0.31
C ILE A 196 -10.38 13.19 -1.33
N GLU A 197 -10.49 14.02 -2.35
CA GLU A 197 -11.36 13.76 -3.50
C GLU A 197 -10.69 12.72 -4.42
N ALA A 198 -10.64 11.47 -3.94
CA ALA A 198 -9.78 10.41 -4.45
C ALA A 198 -9.91 10.19 -5.97
N ARG A 199 -11.14 10.26 -6.51
CA ARG A 199 -11.40 10.03 -7.94
C ARG A 199 -10.88 11.17 -8.81
N GLN A 200 -11.14 12.40 -8.42
CA GLN A 200 -10.69 13.59 -9.14
C GLN A 200 -9.17 13.69 -9.10
N MET A 201 -8.58 13.58 -7.91
CA MET A 201 -7.13 13.68 -7.72
C MET A 201 -6.35 12.58 -8.46
N ALA A 202 -6.87 11.35 -8.47
CA ALA A 202 -6.26 10.28 -9.25
C ALA A 202 -6.20 10.63 -10.74
N SER A 203 -7.28 11.13 -11.31
CA SER A 203 -7.33 11.52 -12.72
C SER A 203 -6.39 12.69 -13.04
N GLU A 204 -6.29 13.67 -12.14
CA GLU A 204 -5.36 14.81 -12.29
C GLU A 204 -3.90 14.36 -12.23
N ILE A 205 -3.52 13.56 -11.21
CA ILE A 205 -2.15 13.03 -11.05
C ILE A 205 -1.77 12.21 -12.28
N VAL A 206 -2.64 11.30 -12.72
CA VAL A 206 -2.35 10.44 -13.89
C VAL A 206 -2.26 11.26 -15.17
N THR A 207 -3.08 12.30 -15.34
CA THR A 207 -3.00 13.19 -16.49
C THR A 207 -1.65 13.90 -16.55
N VAL A 208 -1.16 14.44 -15.43
CA VAL A 208 0.16 15.09 -15.36
C VAL A 208 1.27 14.09 -15.62
N PHE A 209 1.19 12.90 -14.98
CA PHE A 209 2.18 11.84 -15.14
C PHE A 209 2.29 11.35 -16.57
N LEU A 210 1.17 10.99 -17.21
CA LEU A 210 1.17 10.47 -18.59
C LEU A 210 1.66 11.52 -19.59
N ARG A 211 1.27 12.78 -19.45
CA ARG A 211 1.82 13.86 -20.30
C ARG A 211 3.34 13.96 -20.19
N GLY A 212 3.91 13.69 -19.03
CA GLY A 212 5.36 13.68 -18.82
C GLY A 212 6.06 12.50 -19.51
N ILE A 213 5.44 11.32 -19.54
CA ILE A 213 6.02 10.12 -20.17
C ILE A 213 5.67 10.00 -21.66
N GLU A 214 4.57 10.61 -22.11
CA GLU A 214 4.17 10.69 -23.52
C GLU A 214 4.92 11.79 -24.29
N ALA A 215 5.56 12.72 -23.60
CA ALA A 215 6.32 13.76 -24.26
C ALA A 215 7.40 13.13 -25.14
N LYS A 216 7.34 13.38 -26.45
CA LYS A 216 8.39 12.99 -27.41
C LYS A 216 9.73 13.33 -26.78
N SER A 217 10.58 12.32 -26.61
CA SER A 217 11.90 12.40 -25.99
C SER A 217 12.57 13.74 -26.32
N ARG A 218 12.55 14.69 -25.40
CA ARG A 218 13.63 15.64 -25.33
C ARG A 218 14.78 14.86 -24.75
N VAL A 219 15.59 14.29 -25.63
CA VAL A 219 16.96 13.96 -25.28
C VAL A 219 17.47 15.17 -24.52
N ALA A 220 17.93 14.96 -23.28
CA ALA A 220 18.52 16.01 -22.47
C ALA A 220 19.42 16.83 -23.40
N ASN A 221 18.98 18.06 -23.69
CA ASN A 221 19.61 18.82 -24.73
C ASN A 221 21.02 19.10 -24.20
N SER A 222 22.02 19.08 -25.04
CA SER A 222 23.40 19.44 -24.64
C SER A 222 23.45 20.72 -23.83
N ARG A 223 22.48 21.63 -24.01
CA ARG A 223 22.27 22.84 -23.18
C ARG A 223 21.92 22.54 -21.72
N ASP A 224 21.12 21.50 -21.44
CA ASP A 224 20.70 21.19 -20.06
C ASP A 224 21.87 20.56 -19.30
N ILE A 225 22.69 19.73 -19.96
CA ILE A 225 23.92 19.19 -19.40
C ILE A 225 24.90 20.31 -19.11
N MET A 226 25.12 21.23 -20.07
CA MET A 226 25.96 22.43 -19.86
C MET A 226 25.47 23.35 -18.73
N LEU A 227 24.18 23.36 -18.40
CA LEU A 227 23.66 24.13 -17.28
C LEU A 227 24.08 23.51 -15.93
N PHE A 228 24.03 22.20 -15.78
CA PHE A 228 24.52 21.50 -14.58
C PHE A 228 26.03 21.68 -14.39
N ASP A 229 26.82 21.54 -15.44
CA ASP A 229 28.28 21.77 -15.39
C ASP A 229 28.60 23.20 -14.96
N ARG A 230 27.81 24.17 -15.43
CA ARG A 230 27.95 25.59 -15.02
C ARG A 230 27.54 25.84 -13.56
N LEU A 231 26.53 25.14 -13.06
CA LEU A 231 26.11 25.23 -11.67
C LEU A 231 27.16 24.60 -10.74
N GLU A 232 27.70 23.43 -11.07
CA GLU A 232 28.78 22.80 -10.34
C GLU A 232 30.02 23.72 -10.27
N SER A 233 30.42 24.27 -11.42
CA SER A 233 31.55 25.24 -11.47
C SER A 233 31.28 26.52 -10.69
N ALA A 234 30.04 26.94 -10.54
CA ALA A 234 29.68 28.10 -9.71
C ALA A 234 29.73 27.77 -8.22
N ILE A 235 29.27 26.57 -7.81
CA ILE A 235 29.33 26.07 -6.43
C ILE A 235 30.80 25.94 -6.00
N GLU A 236 31.65 25.30 -6.80
CA GLU A 236 33.09 25.15 -6.52
C GLU A 236 33.80 26.52 -6.31
N ARG A 237 33.43 27.51 -7.12
CA ARG A 237 33.97 28.89 -6.95
C ARG A 237 33.54 29.53 -5.63
N LEU A 238 32.28 29.36 -5.23
CA LEU A 238 31.78 29.89 -3.96
C LEU A 238 32.42 29.18 -2.75
N GLU A 239 32.58 27.89 -2.82
CA GLU A 239 33.25 27.11 -1.77
C GLU A 239 34.74 27.44 -1.66
N GLY A 240 35.43 27.70 -2.80
CA GLY A 240 36.82 28.13 -2.85
C GLY A 240 37.04 29.52 -2.24
N GLN A 241 36.12 30.47 -2.48
CA GLN A 241 36.17 31.81 -1.90
C GLN A 241 35.95 31.81 -0.38
N GLY A 242 35.01 30.98 0.11
CA GLY A 242 34.72 30.87 1.55
C GLY A 242 35.86 30.24 2.38
N ARG A 243 36.83 29.61 1.74
CA ARG A 243 38.08 29.10 2.40
C ARG A 243 39.20 30.14 2.44
N SER A 244 39.23 31.08 1.48
CA SER A 244 40.25 32.13 1.44
C SER A 244 40.00 33.25 2.43
N ASP A 245 38.75 33.49 2.85
CA ASP A 245 38.37 34.54 3.81
C ASP A 245 38.52 34.11 5.27
N LYS A 246 39.02 32.90 5.54
CA LYS A 246 39.23 32.36 6.88
C LYS A 246 40.71 32.17 7.24
N GLN A 247 41.64 32.66 6.43
CA GLN A 247 43.06 32.79 6.74
C GLN A 247 43.44 34.26 7.01
#